data_6fc387befcd172111d7442143d757838
#
_entry.id   6fc387befcd172111d7442143d757838
#
_cell.length_a   1.000
_cell.length_b   1.000
_cell.length_c   1.000
_cell.angle_alpha   90.00
_cell.angle_beta   90.00
_cell.angle_gamma   90.00
#
_symmetry.space_group_name_H-M   'P 1'
#
loop_
_entity.id
_entity.type
_entity.pdbx_description
1 polymer ?
#
loop_
_entity_poly.entity_id
_entity_poly.type
_entity_poly.pdbx_seq_one_letter_code
_entity_poly.pdbx_strand_id
1 'polypeptide(L)'
;MADGAPLCLEWPTMSKGKTAPAALSMADRDGFIWHDGKLVDWRSATTHVLTHSLHYGLAVFEGVRAYKTGNGTSIFRLREHTERLFRSAHINGMKMPYDQQTLIDAQKEVVRANQLESCYIRPIAFYGSEAMGISAKGVSVHVAIAAWPWGAYLGAEAIERGIRVKTSSYVRHHVNVTMCRAKSVGTYMNSILAHHEVAQDGYDEALLLDVDGFVAEGAGENIFIVRNGTLYEPEVSSALEGITRDSVIRIARDFGIPLVSKRITRDEVYVADEAFFTGTAAEVTPIRELDNRTIGSGKRGPMTEKLQKTFFDCVTGKSDKYRDWLAPVAA
;
A
#
# COMPACT_ATOMS: atom_id res chain seq x y z
N MET A 1 -37.01 33.04 30.84
CA MET A 1 -37.45 31.84 30.12
C MET A 1 -37.25 32.15 28.64
N ALA A 2 -36.19 31.63 28.06
CA ALA A 2 -35.88 31.74 26.63
C ALA A 2 -35.56 30.33 26.16
N ASP A 3 -36.45 29.79 25.34
CA ASP A 3 -36.35 28.45 24.77
C ASP A 3 -35.19 28.42 23.76
N GLY A 4 -34.15 27.67 24.08
CA GLY A 4 -33.08 27.32 23.17
C GLY A 4 -33.43 26.08 22.38
N ALA A 5 -33.85 26.23 21.13
CA ALA A 5 -33.98 25.12 20.19
C ALA A 5 -32.60 24.63 19.79
N PRO A 6 -32.35 23.31 19.65
CA PRO A 6 -31.07 22.77 19.19
C PRO A 6 -30.88 23.10 17.70
N LEU A 7 -29.71 23.66 17.36
CA LEU A 7 -29.24 23.82 15.97
C LEU A 7 -28.97 22.42 15.38
N CYS A 8 -29.96 21.88 14.67
CA CYS A 8 -29.70 20.76 13.76
C CYS A 8 -28.98 21.29 12.53
N LEU A 9 -27.68 21.01 12.40
CA LEU A 9 -26.96 21.16 11.15
C LEU A 9 -27.47 20.14 10.14
N GLU A 10 -28.34 20.60 9.23
CA GLU A 10 -28.75 19.78 8.08
C GLU A 10 -27.57 19.68 7.09
N TRP A 11 -27.09 18.48 6.89
CA TRP A 11 -26.14 18.18 5.82
C TRP A 11 -26.85 18.32 4.46
N PRO A 12 -26.21 18.94 3.45
CA PRO A 12 -26.83 19.05 2.13
C PRO A 12 -27.12 17.67 1.56
N THR A 13 -28.38 17.40 1.24
CA THR A 13 -28.81 16.19 0.54
C THR A 13 -28.17 16.17 -0.84
N MET A 14 -27.28 15.20 -1.08
CA MET A 14 -26.73 14.96 -2.41
C MET A 14 -27.85 14.59 -3.38
N SER A 15 -27.88 15.25 -4.54
CA SER A 15 -28.83 15.00 -5.63
C SER A 15 -28.79 13.52 -6.01
N LYS A 16 -29.99 12.91 -6.19
CA LYS A 16 -30.18 11.54 -6.66
C LYS A 16 -29.67 11.38 -8.11
N GLY A 17 -28.35 11.26 -8.27
CA GLY A 17 -27.74 10.72 -9.48
C GLY A 17 -27.90 9.20 -9.49
N LYS A 18 -28.06 8.61 -10.67
CA LYS A 18 -28.25 7.18 -10.90
C LYS A 18 -27.32 6.36 -9.99
N THR A 19 -27.88 5.56 -9.10
CA THR A 19 -27.14 4.64 -8.25
C THR A 19 -26.36 3.66 -9.13
N ALA A 20 -25.04 3.77 -9.13
CA ALA A 20 -24.20 2.67 -9.59
C ALA A 20 -24.59 1.40 -8.82
N PRO A 21 -24.56 0.20 -9.43
CA PRO A 21 -24.85 -1.03 -8.72
C PRO A 21 -23.97 -1.07 -7.47
N ALA A 22 -24.59 -1.34 -6.30
CA ALA A 22 -23.90 -1.41 -5.04
C ALA A 22 -22.70 -2.36 -5.19
N ALA A 23 -21.49 -1.85 -4.93
CA ALA A 23 -20.29 -2.69 -4.96
C ALA A 23 -20.53 -3.84 -3.96
N LEU A 24 -20.31 -5.08 -4.39
CA LEU A 24 -20.40 -6.25 -3.54
C LEU A 24 -19.52 -6.03 -2.30
N SER A 25 -20.09 -6.28 -1.11
CA SER A 25 -19.32 -6.20 0.13
C SER A 25 -18.08 -7.08 0.06
N MET A 26 -16.95 -6.61 0.58
CA MET A 26 -15.76 -7.44 0.70
C MET A 26 -15.98 -8.69 1.55
N ALA A 27 -16.95 -8.68 2.46
CA ALA A 27 -17.33 -9.83 3.27
C ALA A 27 -18.24 -10.83 2.53
N ASP A 28 -18.89 -10.41 1.43
CA ASP A 28 -19.85 -11.22 0.69
C ASP A 28 -19.26 -11.60 -0.70
N ARG A 29 -18.36 -12.57 -0.68
CA ARG A 29 -17.73 -13.13 -1.88
C ARG A 29 -17.71 -14.65 -1.80
N ASP A 30 -17.64 -15.28 -2.95
CA ASP A 30 -17.37 -16.70 -3.04
C ASP A 30 -15.85 -16.94 -2.99
N GLY A 31 -15.45 -18.11 -2.53
CA GLY A 31 -14.07 -18.53 -2.46
C GLY A 31 -13.59 -18.81 -1.04
N PHE A 32 -12.27 -18.74 -0.84
CA PHE A 32 -11.60 -19.18 0.38
C PHE A 32 -10.66 -18.10 0.91
N ILE A 33 -10.54 -18.06 2.23
CA ILE A 33 -9.51 -17.33 2.98
C ILE A 33 -8.71 -18.37 3.77
N TRP A 34 -7.38 -18.25 3.75
CA TRP A 34 -6.56 -19.01 4.68
C TRP A 34 -6.62 -18.34 6.05
N HIS A 35 -7.02 -19.08 7.07
CA HIS A 35 -7.19 -18.56 8.43
C HIS A 35 -6.68 -19.59 9.42
N ASP A 36 -5.66 -19.22 10.19
CA ASP A 36 -5.06 -20.05 11.26
C ASP A 36 -4.78 -21.50 10.84
N GLY A 37 -4.05 -21.67 9.75
CA GLY A 37 -3.54 -22.98 9.33
C GLY A 37 -4.43 -23.75 8.33
N LYS A 38 -5.57 -23.20 7.92
CA LYS A 38 -6.50 -23.87 6.99
C LYS A 38 -7.26 -22.90 6.09
N LEU A 39 -7.72 -23.39 4.95
CA LEU A 39 -8.70 -22.69 4.13
C LEU A 39 -10.08 -22.77 4.79
N VAL A 40 -10.76 -21.64 4.86
CA VAL A 40 -12.16 -21.53 5.30
C VAL A 40 -12.97 -20.82 4.22
N ASP A 41 -14.28 -21.05 4.18
CA ASP A 41 -15.16 -20.31 3.29
C ASP A 41 -15.03 -18.82 3.55
N TRP A 42 -15.06 -18.01 2.49
CA TRP A 42 -14.86 -16.57 2.57
C TRP A 42 -15.76 -15.90 3.61
N ARG A 43 -17.07 -16.22 3.60
CA ARG A 43 -18.05 -15.67 4.53
C ARG A 43 -17.88 -16.14 5.98
N SER A 44 -17.16 -17.24 6.17
CA SER A 44 -16.88 -17.80 7.51
C SER A 44 -15.62 -17.21 8.16
N ALA A 45 -14.80 -16.46 7.42
CA ALA A 45 -13.59 -15.80 7.93
C ALA A 45 -13.96 -14.56 8.74
N THR A 46 -14.45 -14.77 9.97
CA THR A 46 -14.93 -13.73 10.88
C THR A 46 -14.10 -13.65 12.15
N THR A 47 -14.12 -12.50 12.82
CA THR A 47 -13.51 -12.34 14.14
C THR A 47 -14.49 -11.70 15.11
N HIS A 48 -14.30 -11.93 16.41
CA HIS A 48 -15.17 -11.40 17.44
C HIS A 48 -15.02 -9.87 17.57
N VAL A 49 -16.10 -9.16 17.88
CA VAL A 49 -16.09 -7.70 18.04
C VAL A 49 -15.11 -7.22 19.10
N LEU A 50 -14.82 -8.03 20.13
CA LEU A 50 -13.82 -7.74 21.16
C LEU A 50 -12.40 -8.19 20.80
N THR A 51 -12.13 -8.45 19.52
CA THR A 51 -10.77 -8.71 19.04
C THR A 51 -9.87 -7.51 19.39
N HIS A 52 -8.80 -7.78 20.15
CA HIS A 52 -7.90 -6.76 20.73
C HIS A 52 -7.40 -5.78 19.65
N SER A 53 -6.98 -6.30 18.50
CA SER A 53 -6.47 -5.46 17.40
C SER A 53 -7.52 -4.49 16.83
N LEU A 54 -8.82 -4.79 16.88
CA LEU A 54 -9.89 -3.88 16.45
C LEU A 54 -9.99 -2.65 17.37
N HIS A 55 -9.66 -2.80 18.65
CA HIS A 55 -9.76 -1.71 19.63
C HIS A 55 -8.48 -0.91 19.77
N TYR A 56 -7.32 -1.55 19.61
CA TYR A 56 -6.03 -0.94 19.93
C TYR A 56 -5.09 -0.79 18.73
N GLY A 57 -5.50 -1.26 17.54
CA GLY A 57 -4.75 -1.06 16.30
C GLY A 57 -3.46 -1.87 16.17
N LEU A 58 -3.11 -2.71 17.14
CA LEU A 58 -1.88 -3.51 17.12
C LEU A 58 -2.08 -4.76 16.26
N ALA A 59 -1.81 -4.61 14.99
CA ALA A 59 -1.76 -5.66 13.98
C ALA A 59 -0.75 -5.27 12.90
N VAL A 60 -0.26 -6.23 12.13
CA VAL A 60 0.62 -6.02 10.98
C VAL A 60 0.06 -6.70 9.75
N PHE A 61 0.30 -6.11 8.59
CA PHE A 61 -0.22 -6.67 7.34
C PHE A 61 0.73 -6.47 6.17
N GLU A 62 0.46 -7.18 5.10
CA GLU A 62 1.11 -6.97 3.82
C GLU A 62 0.10 -6.72 2.69
N GLY A 63 0.61 -6.09 1.66
CA GLY A 63 -0.03 -6.03 0.36
C GLY A 63 0.91 -6.66 -0.65
N VAL A 64 0.47 -7.73 -1.28
CA VAL A 64 1.24 -8.50 -2.25
C VAL A 64 0.44 -8.62 -3.54
N ARG A 65 1.08 -8.67 -4.70
CA ARG A 65 0.36 -8.87 -5.97
C ARG A 65 0.83 -10.13 -6.68
N ALA A 66 -0.13 -10.82 -7.25
CA ALA A 66 0.09 -11.85 -8.25
C ALA A 66 -0.31 -11.33 -9.63
N TYR A 67 0.44 -11.74 -10.63
CA TYR A 67 0.25 -11.34 -12.02
C TYR A 67 0.17 -12.57 -12.93
N LYS A 68 -0.67 -12.48 -13.95
CA LYS A 68 -0.67 -13.43 -15.07
C LYS A 68 0.61 -13.26 -15.87
N THR A 69 1.35 -14.34 -16.02
CA THR A 69 2.57 -14.41 -16.84
C THR A 69 2.39 -15.41 -17.98
N GLY A 70 3.35 -15.49 -18.87
CA GLY A 70 3.34 -16.52 -19.94
C GLY A 70 3.35 -17.96 -19.43
N ASN A 71 3.78 -18.19 -18.19
CA ASN A 71 3.90 -19.50 -17.54
C ASN A 71 2.87 -19.73 -16.41
N GLY A 72 1.76 -19.00 -16.43
CA GLY A 72 0.73 -19.03 -15.39
C GLY A 72 0.86 -17.87 -14.39
N THR A 73 0.21 -17.99 -13.25
CA THR A 73 0.19 -16.97 -12.21
C THR A 73 1.47 -16.99 -11.39
N SER A 74 2.08 -15.83 -11.18
CA SER A 74 3.25 -15.67 -10.33
C SER A 74 3.07 -14.52 -9.34
N ILE A 75 3.54 -14.69 -8.10
CA ILE A 75 3.49 -13.68 -7.04
C ILE A 75 4.80 -12.89 -7.07
N PHE A 76 4.70 -11.58 -7.17
CA PHE A 76 5.84 -10.69 -7.23
C PHE A 76 6.47 -10.48 -5.85
N ARG A 77 7.78 -10.75 -5.73
CA ARG A 77 8.60 -10.53 -4.51
C ARG A 77 7.98 -11.16 -3.24
N LEU A 78 7.36 -12.35 -3.40
CA LEU A 78 6.64 -13.05 -2.32
C LEU A 78 7.49 -13.24 -1.07
N ARG A 79 8.76 -13.65 -1.23
CA ARG A 79 9.68 -13.85 -0.11
C ARG A 79 9.90 -12.57 0.67
N GLU A 80 10.24 -11.48 0.00
CA GLU A 80 10.55 -10.20 0.65
C GLU A 80 9.32 -9.57 1.31
N HIS A 81 8.13 -9.75 0.74
CA HIS A 81 6.89 -9.36 1.39
C HIS A 81 6.65 -10.17 2.67
N THR A 82 6.88 -11.48 2.62
CA THR A 82 6.73 -12.33 3.82
C THR A 82 7.77 -11.97 4.88
N GLU A 83 9.03 -11.77 4.51
CA GLU A 83 10.08 -11.31 5.41
C GLU A 83 9.73 -9.96 6.06
N ARG A 84 9.14 -9.01 5.30
CA ARG A 84 8.71 -7.73 5.84
C ARG A 84 7.52 -7.86 6.79
N LEU A 85 6.58 -8.78 6.55
CA LEU A 85 5.52 -9.10 7.52
C LEU A 85 6.09 -9.54 8.86
N PHE A 86 7.05 -10.47 8.83
CA PHE A 86 7.74 -10.96 10.04
C PHE A 86 8.55 -9.86 10.72
N ARG A 87 9.26 -9.03 9.95
CA ARG A 87 9.99 -7.87 10.50
C ARG A 87 9.04 -6.87 11.16
N SER A 88 7.90 -6.59 10.54
CA SER A 88 6.87 -5.72 11.12
C SER A 88 6.30 -6.28 12.42
N ALA A 89 6.02 -7.60 12.48
CA ALA A 89 5.59 -8.28 13.68
C ALA A 89 6.66 -8.19 14.78
N HIS A 90 7.93 -8.46 14.46
CA HIS A 90 9.05 -8.37 15.39
C HIS A 90 9.22 -6.97 15.99
N ILE A 91 9.16 -5.91 15.15
CA ILE A 91 9.24 -4.51 15.58
C ILE A 91 8.13 -4.20 16.59
N ASN A 92 6.91 -4.73 16.37
CA ASN A 92 5.76 -4.52 17.25
C ASN A 92 5.70 -5.50 18.44
N GLY A 93 6.71 -6.35 18.62
CA GLY A 93 6.74 -7.34 19.69
C GLY A 93 5.73 -8.48 19.54
N MET A 94 5.20 -8.71 18.35
CA MET A 94 4.25 -9.78 18.04
C MET A 94 5.00 -11.06 17.71
N LYS A 95 4.66 -12.16 18.40
CA LYS A 95 5.22 -13.49 18.11
C LYS A 95 4.37 -14.18 17.05
N MET A 96 4.90 -14.35 15.85
CA MET A 96 4.22 -15.04 14.75
C MET A 96 3.99 -16.52 15.10
N PRO A 97 2.76 -17.06 14.90
CA PRO A 97 2.45 -18.46 15.23
C PRO A 97 2.91 -19.45 14.17
N TYR A 98 3.32 -19.00 12.99
CA TYR A 98 3.80 -19.80 11.86
C TYR A 98 5.18 -19.33 11.43
N ASP A 99 5.93 -20.19 10.74
CA ASP A 99 7.18 -19.80 10.08
C ASP A 99 6.92 -19.14 8.72
N GLN A 100 7.98 -18.57 8.13
CA GLN A 100 7.89 -17.87 6.86
C GLN A 100 7.49 -18.78 5.71
N GLN A 101 8.00 -20.02 5.68
CA GLN A 101 7.69 -20.95 4.59
C GLN A 101 6.21 -21.34 4.59
N THR A 102 5.64 -21.60 5.76
CA THR A 102 4.20 -21.86 5.92
C THR A 102 3.36 -20.70 5.33
N LEU A 103 3.72 -19.44 5.61
CA LEU A 103 2.97 -18.31 5.08
C LEU A 103 3.23 -18.04 3.59
N ILE A 104 4.40 -18.38 3.06
CA ILE A 104 4.69 -18.38 1.62
C ILE A 104 3.76 -19.37 0.91
N ASP A 105 3.68 -20.61 1.43
CA ASP A 105 2.86 -21.65 0.83
C ASP A 105 1.36 -21.36 0.95
N ALA A 106 0.93 -20.81 2.10
CA ALA A 106 -0.45 -20.36 2.33
C ALA A 106 -0.88 -19.26 1.35
N GLN A 107 -0.02 -18.28 1.04
CA GLN A 107 -0.31 -17.25 0.04
C GLN A 107 -0.50 -17.85 -1.35
N LYS A 108 0.34 -18.81 -1.75
CA LYS A 108 0.17 -19.55 -3.02
C LYS A 108 -1.11 -20.39 -3.02
N GLU A 109 -1.41 -21.05 -1.91
CA GLU A 109 -2.60 -21.89 -1.75
C GLU A 109 -3.88 -21.07 -1.93
N VAL A 110 -3.99 -19.90 -1.29
CA VAL A 110 -5.15 -19.01 -1.43
C VAL A 110 -5.36 -18.58 -2.87
N VAL A 111 -4.30 -18.23 -3.60
CA VAL A 111 -4.40 -17.84 -5.01
C VAL A 111 -4.89 -19.02 -5.87
N ARG A 112 -4.36 -20.24 -5.64
CA ARG A 112 -4.80 -21.47 -6.34
C ARG A 112 -6.25 -21.81 -6.04
N ALA A 113 -6.62 -21.85 -4.75
CA ALA A 113 -7.96 -22.23 -4.32
C ALA A 113 -9.04 -21.32 -4.88
N ASN A 114 -8.72 -20.03 -5.06
CA ASN A 114 -9.62 -19.04 -5.67
C ASN A 114 -9.44 -18.91 -7.20
N GLN A 115 -8.60 -19.71 -7.84
CA GLN A 115 -8.38 -19.74 -9.29
C GLN A 115 -8.03 -18.36 -9.88
N LEU A 116 -7.22 -17.57 -9.18
CA LEU A 116 -6.92 -16.19 -9.55
C LEU A 116 -5.71 -16.11 -10.48
N GLU A 117 -5.90 -15.49 -11.65
CA GLU A 117 -4.80 -15.24 -12.60
C GLU A 117 -3.98 -14.00 -12.25
N SER A 118 -4.66 -12.95 -11.81
CA SER A 118 -4.05 -11.71 -11.29
C SER A 118 -4.87 -11.24 -10.10
N CYS A 119 -4.21 -10.91 -9.00
CA CYS A 119 -4.92 -10.58 -7.77
C CYS A 119 -4.06 -9.77 -6.80
N TYR A 120 -4.73 -9.17 -5.84
CA TYR A 120 -4.14 -8.63 -4.64
C TYR A 120 -4.26 -9.66 -3.51
N ILE A 121 -3.19 -9.81 -2.73
CA ILE A 121 -3.11 -10.73 -1.60
C ILE A 121 -2.88 -9.91 -0.35
N ARG A 122 -3.67 -10.15 0.69
CA ARG A 122 -3.63 -9.43 1.97
C ARG A 122 -3.38 -10.40 3.13
N PRO A 123 -2.12 -10.68 3.46
CA PRO A 123 -1.79 -11.28 4.74
C PRO A 123 -1.96 -10.27 5.87
N ILE A 124 -2.52 -10.70 6.98
CA ILE A 124 -2.64 -9.91 8.21
C ILE A 124 -2.37 -10.81 9.42
N ALA A 125 -1.61 -10.30 10.39
CA ALA A 125 -1.44 -10.92 11.70
C ALA A 125 -1.97 -9.96 12.75
N PHE A 126 -2.84 -10.44 13.65
CA PHE A 126 -3.58 -9.62 14.61
C PHE A 126 -3.79 -10.37 15.93
N TYR A 127 -3.93 -9.63 17.02
CA TYR A 127 -4.25 -10.19 18.32
C TYR A 127 -5.74 -10.52 18.43
N GLY A 128 -6.06 -11.68 19.03
CA GLY A 128 -7.39 -12.22 19.21
C GLY A 128 -8.24 -11.53 20.28
N SER A 129 -9.18 -12.27 20.87
CA SER A 129 -10.22 -11.73 21.76
C SER A 129 -10.18 -12.28 23.18
N GLU A 130 -9.06 -12.90 23.60
CA GLU A 130 -8.92 -13.56 24.90
C GLU A 130 -8.87 -12.58 26.06
N ALA A 131 -8.39 -11.35 25.83
CA ALA A 131 -8.33 -10.31 26.83
C ALA A 131 -8.45 -8.91 26.20
N MET A 132 -8.87 -7.95 27.01
CA MET A 132 -8.94 -6.52 26.69
C MET A 132 -7.98 -5.74 27.57
N GLY A 133 -7.59 -4.54 27.12
CA GLY A 133 -6.69 -3.63 27.82
C GLY A 133 -5.41 -3.38 27.01
N ILE A 134 -4.59 -2.44 27.46
CA ILE A 134 -3.37 -2.03 26.75
C ILE A 134 -2.35 -3.17 26.66
N SER A 135 -2.34 -4.07 27.64
CA SER A 135 -1.45 -5.23 27.62
C SER A 135 -2.02 -6.34 26.76
N ALA A 136 -1.28 -6.73 25.70
CA ALA A 136 -1.59 -7.89 24.90
C ALA A 136 -1.02 -9.21 25.47
N LYS A 137 -0.59 -9.22 26.74
CA LYS A 137 -0.03 -10.42 27.38
C LYS A 137 -1.10 -11.51 27.50
N GLY A 138 -0.81 -12.69 26.96
CA GLY A 138 -1.73 -13.83 26.97
C GLY A 138 -2.80 -13.79 25.87
N VAL A 139 -2.75 -12.79 24.97
CA VAL A 139 -3.61 -12.75 23.78
C VAL A 139 -2.91 -13.46 22.63
N SER A 140 -3.62 -14.37 21.97
CA SER A 140 -3.11 -15.13 20.82
C SER A 140 -2.95 -14.26 19.60
N VAL A 141 -1.94 -14.57 18.77
CA VAL A 141 -1.81 -13.97 17.44
C VAL A 141 -2.48 -14.88 16.42
N HIS A 142 -3.41 -14.34 15.66
CA HIS A 142 -4.08 -14.97 14.54
C HIS A 142 -3.49 -14.49 13.22
N VAL A 143 -3.55 -15.34 12.18
CA VAL A 143 -3.11 -14.98 10.83
C VAL A 143 -4.21 -15.31 9.84
N ALA A 144 -4.57 -14.32 9.01
CA ALA A 144 -5.47 -14.52 7.88
C ALA A 144 -4.81 -14.04 6.58
N ILE A 145 -5.10 -14.75 5.48
CA ILE A 145 -4.61 -14.41 4.13
C ILE A 145 -5.79 -14.47 3.18
N ALA A 146 -6.20 -13.31 2.66
CA ALA A 146 -7.23 -13.20 1.63
C ALA A 146 -6.60 -12.82 0.28
N ALA A 147 -7.21 -13.27 -0.83
CA ALA A 147 -6.83 -12.84 -2.18
C ALA A 147 -8.06 -12.57 -3.02
N TRP A 148 -8.03 -11.48 -3.81
CA TRP A 148 -9.15 -11.08 -4.66
C TRP A 148 -8.68 -10.37 -5.92
N PRO A 149 -9.46 -10.41 -7.04
CA PRO A 149 -9.17 -9.63 -8.22
C PRO A 149 -9.13 -8.14 -7.86
N TRP A 150 -8.07 -7.45 -8.26
CA TRP A 150 -7.95 -6.01 -8.08
C TRP A 150 -7.25 -5.39 -9.28
N GLY A 151 -7.92 -4.43 -9.92
CA GLY A 151 -7.39 -3.66 -11.03
C GLY A 151 -6.35 -2.60 -10.63
N ALA A 152 -6.12 -1.62 -11.50
CA ALA A 152 -5.26 -0.48 -11.20
C ALA A 152 -5.90 0.36 -10.07
N TYR A 153 -5.19 0.51 -8.95
CA TYR A 153 -5.67 1.18 -7.72
C TYR A 153 -6.10 2.63 -7.98
N LEU A 154 -5.30 3.37 -8.73
CA LEU A 154 -5.55 4.77 -9.08
C LEU A 154 -6.23 4.94 -10.46
N GLY A 155 -6.71 3.85 -11.06
CA GLY A 155 -7.34 3.83 -12.38
C GLY A 155 -6.34 3.64 -13.54
N ALA A 156 -6.81 3.06 -14.64
CA ALA A 156 -5.97 2.75 -15.79
C ALA A 156 -5.37 4.02 -16.45
N GLU A 157 -6.13 5.11 -16.49
CA GLU A 157 -5.65 6.39 -17.05
C GLU A 157 -4.52 7.02 -16.21
N ALA A 158 -4.49 6.79 -14.90
CA ALA A 158 -3.48 7.32 -14.00
C ALA A 158 -2.07 6.83 -14.36
N ILE A 159 -1.97 5.62 -14.89
CA ILE A 159 -0.68 4.99 -15.29
C ILE A 159 0.00 5.76 -16.43
N GLU A 160 -0.76 6.38 -17.32
CA GLU A 160 -0.22 7.14 -18.45
C GLU A 160 -0.30 8.64 -18.24
N ARG A 161 -1.47 9.13 -17.83
CA ARG A 161 -1.74 10.55 -17.65
C ARG A 161 -1.03 11.14 -16.43
N GLY A 162 -0.82 10.33 -15.40
CA GLY A 162 -0.38 10.79 -14.09
C GLY A 162 -1.52 11.37 -13.25
N ILE A 163 -1.29 11.44 -11.94
CA ILE A 163 -2.24 11.86 -10.92
C ILE A 163 -1.96 13.28 -10.41
N ARG A 164 -2.98 13.86 -9.77
CA ARG A 164 -2.89 15.12 -9.03
C ARG A 164 -2.68 14.83 -7.55
N VAL A 165 -1.64 15.41 -6.99
CA VAL A 165 -1.24 15.21 -5.60
C VAL A 165 -1.33 16.51 -4.84
N LYS A 166 -1.73 16.45 -3.57
CA LYS A 166 -1.72 17.59 -2.65
C LYS A 166 -0.89 17.28 -1.42
N THR A 167 -0.09 18.23 -0.98
CA THR A 167 0.57 18.16 0.33
C THR A 167 -0.49 18.23 1.42
N SER A 168 -0.58 17.19 2.26
CA SER A 168 -1.51 17.15 3.37
C SER A 168 -1.07 18.08 4.50
N SER A 169 -2.03 18.58 5.28
CA SER A 169 -1.76 19.27 6.56
C SER A 169 -1.31 18.30 7.64
N TYR A 170 -1.63 17.00 7.50
CA TYR A 170 -1.14 15.95 8.38
C TYR A 170 0.30 15.59 8.01
N VAL A 171 1.19 15.60 9.00
CA VAL A 171 2.57 15.12 8.82
C VAL A 171 2.64 13.61 9.06
N ARG A 172 3.63 12.96 8.47
CA ARG A 172 3.95 11.58 8.78
C ARG A 172 4.38 11.48 10.24
N HIS A 173 3.90 10.45 10.95
CA HIS A 173 4.20 10.29 12.36
C HIS A 173 5.73 10.26 12.63
N HIS A 174 6.13 10.84 13.75
CA HIS A 174 7.52 10.84 14.16
C HIS A 174 8.00 9.39 14.42
N VAL A 175 9.25 9.12 14.07
CA VAL A 175 9.86 7.78 14.13
C VAL A 175 9.80 7.12 15.51
N ASN A 176 9.63 7.89 16.57
CA ASN A 176 9.50 7.41 17.94
C ASN A 176 8.08 7.59 18.52
N VAL A 177 7.07 7.88 17.68
CA VAL A 177 5.63 7.80 18.05
C VAL A 177 5.10 6.42 17.68
N THR A 178 5.32 6.02 16.44
CA THR A 178 5.10 4.66 15.94
C THR A 178 6.21 4.34 14.93
N MET A 179 6.70 3.10 14.90
CA MET A 179 7.85 2.73 14.07
C MET A 179 7.48 2.68 12.58
N CYS A 180 8.03 3.59 11.77
CA CYS A 180 7.70 3.73 10.34
C CYS A 180 8.09 2.51 9.47
N ARG A 181 9.07 1.72 9.92
CA ARG A 181 9.52 0.52 9.20
C ARG A 181 8.62 -0.69 9.40
N ALA A 182 7.67 -0.64 10.35
CA ALA A 182 6.66 -1.67 10.55
C ALA A 182 5.40 -1.30 9.76
N LYS A 183 4.90 -2.24 8.93
CA LYS A 183 3.62 -2.08 8.24
C LYS A 183 2.47 -2.42 9.20
N SER A 184 2.23 -1.51 10.15
CA SER A 184 1.28 -1.67 11.25
C SER A 184 -0.09 -1.12 10.87
N VAL A 185 -1.18 -1.81 11.25
CA VAL A 185 -2.55 -1.37 10.97
C VAL A 185 -2.85 -0.01 11.58
N GLY A 186 -2.48 0.21 12.84
CA GLY A 186 -2.77 1.45 13.56
C GLY A 186 -2.14 2.70 12.95
N THR A 187 -1.03 2.59 12.22
CA THR A 187 -0.38 3.73 11.56
C THR A 187 -1.15 4.22 10.33
N TYR A 188 -2.01 3.38 9.74
CA TYR A 188 -2.81 3.73 8.56
C TYR A 188 -3.91 4.74 8.85
N MET A 189 -4.27 5.00 10.10
CA MET A 189 -5.14 6.11 10.44
C MET A 189 -4.55 7.46 9.96
N ASN A 190 -3.24 7.67 10.12
CA ASN A 190 -2.55 8.85 9.58
C ASN A 190 -2.68 8.96 8.05
N SER A 191 -2.48 7.85 7.34
CA SER A 191 -2.63 7.77 5.88
C SER A 191 -4.08 8.06 5.43
N ILE A 192 -5.06 7.51 6.13
CA ILE A 192 -6.49 7.72 5.83
C ILE A 192 -6.88 9.19 6.03
N LEU A 193 -6.46 9.81 7.14
CA LEU A 193 -6.75 11.23 7.42
C LEU A 193 -6.15 12.13 6.34
N ALA A 194 -4.89 11.90 5.95
CA ALA A 194 -4.23 12.65 4.90
C ALA A 194 -4.93 12.49 3.54
N HIS A 195 -5.29 11.26 3.17
CA HIS A 195 -5.99 10.99 1.91
C HIS A 195 -7.39 11.60 1.90
N HIS A 196 -8.17 11.48 2.99
CA HIS A 196 -9.50 12.09 3.09
C HIS A 196 -9.46 13.60 2.94
N GLU A 197 -8.48 14.29 3.56
CA GLU A 197 -8.30 15.72 3.44
C GLU A 197 -8.12 16.15 1.97
N VAL A 198 -7.19 15.52 1.26
CA VAL A 198 -6.88 15.93 -0.12
C VAL A 198 -7.96 15.50 -1.11
N ALA A 199 -8.66 14.39 -0.85
CA ALA A 199 -9.78 13.92 -1.68
C ALA A 199 -10.97 14.90 -1.64
N GLN A 200 -11.22 15.58 -0.51
CA GLN A 200 -12.24 16.63 -0.41
C GLN A 200 -11.92 17.84 -1.30
N ASP A 201 -10.64 18.09 -1.57
CA ASP A 201 -10.19 19.14 -2.47
C ASP A 201 -10.04 18.66 -3.94
N GLY A 202 -10.48 17.45 -4.25
CA GLY A 202 -10.49 16.89 -5.60
C GLY A 202 -9.13 16.43 -6.11
N TYR A 203 -8.20 16.06 -5.20
CA TYR A 203 -6.93 15.44 -5.54
C TYR A 203 -7.00 13.92 -5.44
N ASP A 204 -6.13 13.25 -6.17
CA ASP A 204 -6.12 11.78 -6.28
C ASP A 204 -5.35 11.12 -5.12
N GLU A 205 -4.30 11.78 -4.59
CA GLU A 205 -3.45 11.24 -3.53
C GLU A 205 -2.76 12.35 -2.72
N ALA A 206 -2.37 12.00 -1.47
CA ALA A 206 -1.69 12.88 -0.55
C ALA A 206 -0.16 12.71 -0.60
N LEU A 207 0.57 13.83 -0.49
CA LEU A 207 1.98 13.85 -0.13
C LEU A 207 2.10 14.22 1.34
N LEU A 208 2.77 13.39 2.14
CA LEU A 208 3.04 13.67 3.54
C LEU A 208 4.48 14.14 3.71
N LEU A 209 4.64 15.20 4.50
CA LEU A 209 5.94 15.64 4.99
C LEU A 209 6.24 14.95 6.32
N ASP A 210 7.52 14.84 6.68
CA ASP A 210 7.92 14.45 8.02
C ASP A 210 7.74 15.63 9.02
N VAL A 211 8.02 15.38 10.29
CA VAL A 211 7.88 16.40 11.35
C VAL A 211 8.85 17.57 11.22
N ASP A 212 9.92 17.41 10.43
CA ASP A 212 10.89 18.48 10.14
C ASP A 212 10.55 19.24 8.83
N GLY A 213 9.45 18.87 8.16
CA GLY A 213 8.97 19.53 6.95
C GLY A 213 9.57 19.01 5.64
N PHE A 214 10.28 17.88 5.65
CA PHE A 214 10.79 17.24 4.44
C PHE A 214 9.83 16.19 3.91
N VAL A 215 9.87 15.95 2.62
CA VAL A 215 9.05 14.94 1.95
C VAL A 215 9.36 13.56 2.53
N ALA A 216 8.32 12.85 3.00
CA ALA A 216 8.42 11.50 3.51
C ALA A 216 7.94 10.47 2.48
N GLU A 217 6.66 10.41 2.24
CA GLU A 217 6.01 9.44 1.33
C GLU A 217 4.58 9.88 0.98
N GLY A 218 3.88 9.16 0.08
CA GLY A 218 2.44 9.29 -0.10
C GLY A 218 1.65 8.65 1.05
N ALA A 219 0.31 8.60 0.95
CA ALA A 219 -0.51 7.95 1.97
C ALA A 219 -0.26 6.43 2.04
N GLY A 220 0.08 5.79 0.92
CA GLY A 220 0.40 4.36 0.84
C GLY A 220 1.57 4.01 -0.09
N GLU A 221 2.34 5.00 -0.57
CA GLU A 221 3.35 4.89 -1.61
C GLU A 221 4.63 5.66 -1.25
N ASN A 222 5.78 5.17 -1.72
CA ASN A 222 7.02 5.96 -1.71
C ASN A 222 7.08 6.88 -2.94
N ILE A 223 7.77 8.01 -2.81
CA ILE A 223 7.94 9.00 -3.89
C ILE A 223 9.36 8.99 -4.44
N PHE A 224 9.47 9.27 -5.73
CA PHE A 224 10.69 9.62 -6.44
C PHE A 224 10.50 10.91 -7.22
N ILE A 225 11.57 11.68 -7.37
CA ILE A 225 11.63 12.80 -8.31
C ILE A 225 12.83 12.65 -9.24
N VAL A 226 12.71 13.21 -10.44
CA VAL A 226 13.79 13.28 -11.42
C VAL A 226 14.17 14.72 -11.61
N ARG A 227 15.45 15.02 -11.58
CA ARG A 227 16.00 16.33 -11.91
C ARG A 227 17.32 16.21 -12.65
N ASN A 228 17.43 16.85 -13.82
CA ASN A 228 18.64 16.85 -14.65
C ASN A 228 19.19 15.42 -14.90
N GLY A 229 18.30 14.47 -15.21
CA GLY A 229 18.67 13.07 -15.48
C GLY A 229 19.08 12.24 -14.26
N THR A 230 19.00 12.79 -13.05
CA THR A 230 19.25 12.08 -11.79
C THR A 230 17.96 11.74 -11.10
N LEU A 231 17.84 10.52 -10.60
CA LEU A 231 16.73 10.05 -9.78
C LEU A 231 17.02 10.35 -8.29
N TYR A 232 16.09 10.98 -7.63
CA TYR A 232 16.17 11.28 -6.19
C TYR A 232 15.06 10.61 -5.44
N GLU A 233 15.36 10.18 -4.21
CA GLU A 233 14.37 9.64 -3.28
C GLU A 233 14.56 10.21 -1.88
N PRO A 234 13.48 10.34 -1.07
CA PRO A 234 13.61 10.66 0.34
C PRO A 234 14.38 9.57 1.10
N GLU A 235 15.17 9.98 2.09
CA GLU A 235 15.71 9.04 3.08
C GLU A 235 14.55 8.33 3.81
N VAL A 236 14.62 7.00 3.91
CA VAL A 236 13.56 6.19 4.56
C VAL A 236 13.68 6.20 6.09
N SER A 237 13.77 7.39 6.68
CA SER A 237 13.72 7.57 8.15
C SER A 237 12.26 7.59 8.65
N SER A 238 11.39 8.34 7.97
CA SER A 238 9.96 8.52 8.31
C SER A 238 9.02 7.84 7.33
N ALA A 239 9.51 6.89 6.54
CA ALA A 239 8.75 6.18 5.50
C ALA A 239 8.94 4.67 5.59
N LEU A 240 8.01 3.92 5.00
CA LEU A 240 8.13 2.48 4.86
C LEU A 240 9.19 2.13 3.80
N GLU A 241 10.01 1.12 4.07
CA GLU A 241 10.90 0.52 3.07
C GLU A 241 10.09 -0.26 2.03
N GLY A 242 9.64 0.44 0.97
CA GLY A 242 8.78 -0.12 -0.07
C GLY A 242 9.50 -1.17 -0.94
N ILE A 243 8.82 -2.30 -1.21
CA ILE A 243 9.38 -3.37 -2.06
C ILE A 243 9.34 -2.94 -3.53
N THR A 244 8.30 -2.22 -3.96
CA THR A 244 8.25 -1.62 -5.30
C THR A 244 9.31 -0.53 -5.44
N ARG A 245 9.52 0.29 -4.40
CA ARG A 245 10.63 1.25 -4.34
C ARG A 245 11.99 0.55 -4.55
N ASP A 246 12.29 -0.52 -3.79
CA ASP A 246 13.52 -1.30 -3.94
C ASP A 246 13.68 -1.86 -5.35
N SER A 247 12.59 -2.34 -5.95
CA SER A 247 12.59 -2.86 -7.32
C SER A 247 12.95 -1.77 -8.34
N VAL A 248 12.37 -0.57 -8.21
CA VAL A 248 12.68 0.59 -9.07
C VAL A 248 14.13 1.03 -8.90
N ILE A 249 14.65 1.04 -7.67
CA ILE A 249 16.09 1.35 -7.39
C ILE A 249 17.01 0.37 -8.11
N ARG A 250 16.71 -0.94 -8.03
CA ARG A 250 17.53 -1.97 -8.72
C ARG A 250 17.45 -1.81 -10.24
N ILE A 251 16.26 -1.57 -10.79
CA ILE A 251 16.09 -1.30 -12.23
C ILE A 251 16.87 -0.05 -12.65
N ALA A 252 16.79 1.04 -11.88
CA ALA A 252 17.52 2.28 -12.18
C ALA A 252 19.03 2.07 -12.18
N ARG A 253 19.56 1.33 -11.20
CA ARG A 253 20.99 0.96 -11.13
C ARG A 253 21.42 0.14 -12.34
N ASP A 254 20.61 -0.81 -12.76
CA ASP A 254 20.86 -1.66 -13.92
C ASP A 254 20.90 -0.88 -15.25
N PHE A 255 20.22 0.26 -15.30
CA PHE A 255 20.29 1.21 -16.42
C PHE A 255 21.40 2.25 -16.27
N GLY A 256 22.19 2.21 -15.19
CA GLY A 256 23.21 3.23 -14.93
C GLY A 256 22.61 4.62 -14.64
N ILE A 257 21.35 4.70 -14.21
CA ILE A 257 20.70 5.96 -13.84
C ILE A 257 21.30 6.42 -12.51
N PRO A 258 21.85 7.65 -12.42
CA PRO A 258 22.31 8.20 -11.16
C PRO A 258 21.17 8.27 -10.16
N LEU A 259 21.39 7.77 -8.92
CA LEU A 259 20.40 7.75 -7.86
C LEU A 259 20.99 8.34 -6.58
N VAL A 260 20.27 9.27 -5.99
CA VAL A 260 20.66 9.95 -4.75
C VAL A 260 19.53 9.87 -3.73
N SER A 261 19.83 9.29 -2.55
CA SER A 261 18.95 9.34 -1.39
C SER A 261 19.33 10.55 -0.54
N LYS A 262 18.36 11.43 -0.28
CA LYS A 262 18.58 12.65 0.50
C LYS A 262 17.27 13.17 1.09
N ARG A 263 17.35 14.08 2.04
CA ARG A 263 16.16 14.88 2.44
C ARG A 263 15.74 15.76 1.26
N ILE A 264 14.45 15.71 0.91
CA ILE A 264 13.84 16.44 -0.21
C ILE A 264 12.87 17.46 0.36
N THR A 265 12.99 18.71 -0.06
CA THR A 265 12.03 19.74 0.30
C THR A 265 10.84 19.74 -0.68
N ARG A 266 9.72 20.28 -0.24
CA ARG A 266 8.50 20.33 -1.08
C ARG A 266 8.70 21.13 -2.37
N ASP A 267 9.46 22.23 -2.31
CA ASP A 267 9.79 23.05 -3.48
C ASP A 267 10.71 22.34 -4.48
N GLU A 268 11.55 21.41 -4.05
CA GLU A 268 12.31 20.55 -4.98
C GLU A 268 11.36 19.67 -5.81
N VAL A 269 10.24 19.22 -5.25
CA VAL A 269 9.22 18.48 -6.03
C VAL A 269 8.55 19.40 -7.05
N TYR A 270 8.25 20.66 -6.71
CA TYR A 270 7.64 21.61 -7.65
C TYR A 270 8.49 21.88 -8.89
N VAL A 271 9.80 21.87 -8.74
CA VAL A 271 10.75 22.16 -9.85
C VAL A 271 11.34 20.88 -10.47
N ALA A 272 10.87 19.71 -10.08
CA ALA A 272 11.30 18.44 -10.65
C ALA A 272 10.91 18.34 -12.13
N ASP A 273 11.73 17.65 -12.92
CA ASP A 273 11.44 17.33 -14.32
C ASP A 273 10.36 16.26 -14.43
N GLU A 274 10.35 15.29 -13.46
CA GLU A 274 9.36 14.23 -13.32
C GLU A 274 9.20 13.91 -11.83
N ALA A 275 8.02 13.39 -11.47
CA ALA A 275 7.78 12.77 -10.17
C ALA A 275 6.86 11.56 -10.32
N PHE A 276 7.03 10.55 -9.45
CA PHE A 276 6.15 9.38 -9.46
C PHE A 276 6.12 8.69 -8.10
N PHE A 277 5.02 8.02 -7.83
CA PHE A 277 4.84 7.14 -6.70
C PHE A 277 5.18 5.69 -7.03
N THR A 278 5.58 4.94 -6.00
CA THR A 278 5.81 3.49 -6.08
C THR A 278 5.16 2.77 -4.90
N GLY A 279 4.36 1.75 -5.19
CA GLY A 279 3.70 0.94 -4.17
C GLY A 279 3.15 -0.36 -4.76
N THR A 280 2.82 -1.34 -3.94
CA THR A 280 2.24 -2.60 -4.45
C THR A 280 0.88 -2.37 -5.11
N ALA A 281 0.04 -1.50 -4.53
CA ALA A 281 -1.26 -1.17 -5.10
C ALA A 281 -1.14 -0.18 -6.27
N ALA A 282 -0.33 0.88 -6.10
CA ALA A 282 -0.13 1.95 -7.08
C ALA A 282 0.86 1.57 -8.20
N GLU A 283 1.63 0.49 -8.02
CA GLU A 283 2.68 0.08 -8.96
C GLU A 283 3.71 1.21 -9.17
N VAL A 284 3.85 1.74 -10.37
CA VAL A 284 4.64 2.95 -10.66
C VAL A 284 3.69 3.97 -11.27
N THR A 285 3.29 4.97 -10.52
CA THR A 285 2.29 5.95 -10.92
C THR A 285 2.88 7.36 -11.05
N PRO A 286 2.87 7.97 -12.25
CA PRO A 286 3.37 9.32 -12.46
C PRO A 286 2.58 10.36 -11.67
N ILE A 287 3.24 11.42 -11.20
CA ILE A 287 2.65 12.61 -10.61
C ILE A 287 2.76 13.73 -11.64
N ARG A 288 1.62 14.26 -12.10
CA ARG A 288 1.58 15.35 -13.09
C ARG A 288 1.44 16.72 -12.47
N GLU A 289 1.00 16.79 -11.23
CA GLU A 289 0.69 18.03 -10.52
C GLU A 289 0.86 17.82 -9.01
N LEU A 290 1.46 18.80 -8.33
CA LEU A 290 1.49 18.90 -6.87
C LEU A 290 1.04 20.29 -6.45
N ASP A 291 0.05 20.39 -5.54
CA ASP A 291 -0.47 21.65 -4.98
C ASP A 291 -0.83 22.68 -6.06
N ASN A 292 -1.57 22.29 -7.10
CA ASN A 292 -1.91 23.11 -8.28
C ASN A 292 -0.69 23.61 -9.11
N ARG A 293 0.47 22.96 -8.96
CA ARG A 293 1.67 23.25 -9.77
C ARG A 293 1.98 22.06 -10.67
N THR A 294 2.06 22.32 -11.95
CA THR A 294 2.43 21.29 -12.94
C THR A 294 3.86 20.82 -12.69
N ILE A 295 4.08 19.51 -12.62
CA ILE A 295 5.41 18.90 -12.57
C ILE A 295 5.91 18.64 -13.99
N GLY A 296 7.09 19.16 -14.31
CA GLY A 296 7.70 19.01 -15.63
C GLY A 296 6.75 19.37 -16.77
N SER A 297 6.43 18.38 -17.62
CA SER A 297 5.52 18.56 -18.76
C SER A 297 4.03 18.37 -18.42
N GLY A 298 3.67 18.11 -17.17
CA GLY A 298 2.30 17.82 -16.75
C GLY A 298 1.77 16.45 -17.17
N LYS A 299 2.66 15.53 -17.47
CA LYS A 299 2.37 14.13 -17.83
C LYS A 299 3.55 13.24 -17.50
N ARG A 300 3.39 11.92 -17.66
CA ARG A 300 4.48 10.94 -17.48
C ARG A 300 5.70 11.35 -18.31
N GLY A 301 6.84 11.52 -17.64
CA GLY A 301 8.11 11.83 -18.30
C GLY A 301 8.85 10.58 -18.78
N PRO A 302 9.90 10.74 -19.60
CA PRO A 302 10.58 9.63 -20.26
C PRO A 302 11.32 8.68 -19.29
N MET A 303 11.87 9.18 -18.19
CA MET A 303 12.53 8.33 -17.20
C MET A 303 11.50 7.50 -16.43
N THR A 304 10.40 8.11 -16.00
CA THR A 304 9.28 7.42 -15.36
C THR A 304 8.71 6.36 -16.29
N GLU A 305 8.52 6.67 -17.57
CA GLU A 305 8.01 5.72 -18.57
C GLU A 305 8.95 4.51 -18.72
N LYS A 306 10.26 4.74 -18.82
CA LYS A 306 11.27 3.70 -18.92
C LYS A 306 11.25 2.77 -17.71
N LEU A 307 11.26 3.32 -16.49
CA LEU A 307 11.23 2.56 -15.25
C LEU A 307 9.92 1.79 -15.09
N GLN A 308 8.79 2.44 -15.36
CA GLN A 308 7.46 1.86 -15.30
C GLN A 308 7.29 0.70 -16.30
N LYS A 309 7.68 0.89 -17.56
CA LYS A 309 7.62 -0.17 -18.57
C LYS A 309 8.45 -1.37 -18.15
N THR A 310 9.69 -1.15 -17.69
CA THR A 310 10.56 -2.23 -17.23
C THR A 310 9.97 -2.93 -16.01
N PHE A 311 9.38 -2.20 -15.06
CA PHE A 311 8.66 -2.79 -13.92
C PHE A 311 7.52 -3.69 -14.40
N PHE A 312 6.70 -3.24 -15.34
CA PHE A 312 5.63 -4.07 -15.89
C PHE A 312 6.15 -5.29 -16.67
N ASP A 313 7.26 -5.17 -17.38
CA ASP A 313 7.91 -6.31 -18.03
C ASP A 313 8.43 -7.34 -16.99
N CYS A 314 8.90 -6.87 -15.81
CA CYS A 314 9.30 -7.74 -14.70
C CYS A 314 8.09 -8.50 -14.13
N VAL A 315 7.03 -7.79 -13.72
CA VAL A 315 5.90 -8.42 -13.02
C VAL A 315 5.07 -9.32 -13.93
N THR A 316 5.08 -9.10 -15.25
CA THR A 316 4.41 -9.95 -16.25
C THR A 316 5.29 -11.08 -16.79
N GLY A 317 6.53 -11.23 -16.28
CA GLY A 317 7.44 -12.30 -16.66
C GLY A 317 8.08 -12.16 -18.03
N LYS A 318 8.05 -10.96 -18.64
CA LYS A 318 8.68 -10.67 -19.93
C LYS A 318 10.18 -10.38 -19.81
N SER A 319 10.67 -10.10 -18.60
CA SER A 319 12.07 -9.84 -18.34
C SER A 319 12.73 -11.05 -17.69
N ASP A 320 13.65 -11.70 -18.41
CA ASP A 320 14.43 -12.82 -17.87
C ASP A 320 15.37 -12.40 -16.73
N LYS A 321 15.86 -11.18 -16.77
CA LYS A 321 16.81 -10.64 -15.76
C LYS A 321 16.25 -10.63 -14.35
N TYR A 322 14.94 -10.47 -14.20
CA TYR A 322 14.26 -10.35 -12.89
C TYR A 322 13.30 -11.52 -12.63
N ARG A 323 13.55 -12.67 -13.27
CA ARG A 323 12.70 -13.86 -13.13
C ARG A 323 12.66 -14.39 -11.70
N ASP A 324 13.73 -14.19 -10.94
CA ASP A 324 13.83 -14.53 -9.51
C ASP A 324 12.89 -13.73 -8.60
N TRP A 325 12.36 -12.59 -9.10
CA TRP A 325 11.34 -11.82 -8.38
C TRP A 325 9.94 -12.42 -8.46
N LEU A 326 9.76 -13.42 -9.31
CA LEU A 326 8.48 -14.06 -9.56
C LEU A 326 8.44 -15.45 -8.92
N ALA A 327 7.54 -15.63 -7.95
CA ALA A 327 7.27 -16.92 -7.32
C ALA A 327 6.06 -17.58 -8.00
N PRO A 328 6.24 -18.66 -8.80
CA PRO A 328 5.12 -19.36 -9.42
C PRO A 328 4.12 -19.86 -8.40
N VAL A 329 2.82 -19.73 -8.69
CA VAL A 329 1.72 -20.22 -7.85
C VAL A 329 1.50 -21.71 -8.07
N ALA A 330 1.58 -22.18 -9.33
CA ALA A 330 1.56 -23.59 -9.61
C ALA A 330 2.83 -24.27 -9.07
N ALA A 331 2.65 -25.40 -8.40
CA ALA A 331 3.75 -26.29 -8.01
C ALA A 331 4.14 -27.15 -9.19
#